data_0b9e0d013000a1b336c88dc1488a915f
#
_entry.id   0b9e0d013000a1b336c88dc1488a915f
#
_cell.length_a   1.000
_cell.length_b   1.000
_cell.length_c   1.000
_cell.angle_alpha   90.00
_cell.angle_beta   90.00
_cell.angle_gamma   90.00
#
_symmetry.space_group_name_H-M   'P 1'
#
loop_
_entity.id
_entity.type
_entity.pdbx_description
1 polymer ?
#
loop_
_entity_poly.entity_id
_entity_poly.type
_entity_poly.pdbx_seq_one_letter_code
_entity_poly.pdbx_strand_id
1 'polypeptide(L)'
;MIESEFLSESNQLLSTLKAIPTFGAFREEDLRCLLRRSKIRKYQANEFILREGQQDAWIYFLVYGEAAVSKAGLRLRTVNRRGEMLGEMAALDPAPRSASVQALQETVCLATDARLVERLTGSDRMAFGYVLYRLVAEILAERLRETTQELILLQTRNRLNPFRWLTPFGSRS
;
A
#
# COMPACT_ATOMS: atom_id res chain seq x y z
N MET A 1 -10.35 13.01 -8.28
CA MET A 1 -10.43 11.55 -8.36
C MET A 1 -11.56 11.13 -9.31
N ILE A 2 -11.30 10.18 -10.20
CA ILE A 2 -12.29 9.53 -11.08
C ILE A 2 -12.35 8.06 -10.69
N GLU A 3 -13.54 7.49 -10.55
CA GLU A 3 -13.76 6.10 -10.17
C GLU A 3 -14.54 5.37 -11.28
N SER A 4 -14.12 4.14 -11.62
CA SER A 4 -14.90 3.25 -12.49
C SER A 4 -16.00 2.55 -11.72
N GLU A 5 -16.95 1.95 -12.42
CA GLU A 5 -17.80 0.89 -11.85
C GLU A 5 -16.95 -0.33 -11.45
N PHE A 6 -17.55 -1.27 -10.71
CA PHE A 6 -16.88 -2.53 -10.40
C PHE A 6 -16.45 -3.23 -11.69
N LEU A 7 -15.24 -3.78 -11.67
CA LEU A 7 -14.63 -4.38 -12.84
C LEU A 7 -15.32 -5.72 -13.14
N SER A 8 -16.10 -5.73 -14.19
CA SER A 8 -16.57 -7.00 -14.79
C SER A 8 -15.39 -7.72 -15.44
N GLU A 9 -15.54 -9.01 -15.73
CA GLU A 9 -14.50 -9.93 -16.21
C GLU A 9 -13.68 -9.42 -17.41
N SER A 10 -12.73 -8.55 -17.16
CA SER A 10 -11.79 -8.09 -18.17
C SER A 10 -10.55 -8.99 -18.19
N ASN A 11 -10.41 -9.82 -19.22
CA ASN A 11 -9.23 -10.65 -19.44
C ASN A 11 -7.95 -9.80 -19.55
N GLN A 12 -8.06 -8.57 -20.06
CA GLN A 12 -6.94 -7.65 -20.18
C GLN A 12 -6.45 -7.16 -18.80
N LEU A 13 -7.36 -6.84 -17.88
CA LEU A 13 -6.99 -6.47 -16.51
C LEU A 13 -6.41 -7.66 -15.76
N LEU A 14 -6.95 -8.85 -15.96
CA LEU A 14 -6.42 -10.06 -15.35
C LEU A 14 -4.99 -10.35 -15.80
N SER A 15 -4.71 -10.27 -17.10
CA SER A 15 -3.35 -10.44 -17.62
C SER A 15 -2.39 -9.37 -17.09
N THR A 16 -2.87 -8.12 -16.97
CA THR A 16 -2.10 -7.01 -16.38
C THR A 16 -1.77 -7.28 -14.91
N LEU A 17 -2.73 -7.78 -14.12
CA LEU A 17 -2.47 -8.14 -12.72
C LEU A 17 -1.50 -9.31 -12.60
N LYS A 18 -1.66 -10.36 -13.39
CA LYS A 18 -0.75 -11.52 -13.38
C LYS A 18 0.70 -11.16 -13.71
N ALA A 19 0.91 -10.14 -14.51
CA ALA A 19 2.25 -9.62 -14.83
C ALA A 19 2.90 -8.88 -13.65
N ILE A 20 2.15 -8.55 -12.60
CA ILE A 20 2.66 -7.91 -11.39
C ILE A 20 3.15 -9.00 -10.44
N PRO A 21 4.41 -8.98 -9.96
CA PRO A 21 4.98 -10.03 -9.12
C PRO A 21 4.11 -10.39 -7.90
N THR A 22 3.55 -9.40 -7.24
CA THR A 22 2.66 -9.56 -6.07
C THR A 22 1.47 -10.48 -6.33
N PHE A 23 0.96 -10.51 -7.58
CA PHE A 23 -0.20 -11.31 -7.97
C PHE A 23 0.17 -12.59 -8.72
N GLY A 24 1.42 -12.76 -9.11
CA GLY A 24 1.88 -13.88 -9.95
C GLY A 24 1.65 -15.27 -9.34
N ALA A 25 1.70 -15.38 -8.01
CA ALA A 25 1.51 -16.64 -7.28
C ALA A 25 0.03 -17.06 -7.13
N PHE A 26 -0.93 -16.19 -7.46
CA PHE A 26 -2.35 -16.48 -7.30
C PHE A 26 -2.92 -17.19 -8.52
N ARG A 27 -3.90 -18.08 -8.30
CA ARG A 27 -4.66 -18.68 -9.36
C ARG A 27 -5.53 -17.65 -10.07
N GLU A 28 -5.85 -17.87 -11.30
CA GLU A 28 -6.68 -16.97 -12.09
C GLU A 28 -8.06 -16.72 -11.47
N GLU A 29 -8.69 -17.77 -10.94
CA GLU A 29 -9.98 -17.70 -10.26
C GLU A 29 -9.93 -16.76 -9.04
N ASP A 30 -8.84 -16.81 -8.25
CA ASP A 30 -8.62 -15.97 -7.09
C ASP A 30 -8.52 -14.49 -7.49
N LEU A 31 -7.78 -14.20 -8.55
CA LEU A 31 -7.65 -12.84 -9.07
C LEU A 31 -8.95 -12.32 -9.70
N ARG A 32 -9.72 -13.17 -10.38
CA ARG A 32 -11.07 -12.80 -10.86
C ARG A 32 -12.00 -12.46 -9.71
N CYS A 33 -11.92 -13.19 -8.60
CA CYS A 33 -12.69 -12.90 -7.39
C CYS A 33 -12.34 -11.53 -6.81
N LEU A 34 -11.06 -11.16 -6.78
CA LEU A 34 -10.58 -9.85 -6.35
C LEU A 34 -11.07 -8.75 -7.31
N LEU A 35 -10.90 -8.92 -8.62
CA LEU A 35 -11.27 -7.94 -9.64
C LEU A 35 -12.76 -7.58 -9.60
N ARG A 36 -13.63 -8.58 -9.54
CA ARG A 36 -15.09 -8.37 -9.47
C ARG A 36 -15.53 -7.50 -8.28
N ARG A 37 -14.66 -7.36 -7.28
CA ARG A 37 -14.91 -6.61 -6.04
C ARG A 37 -14.02 -5.37 -5.90
N SER A 38 -13.36 -5.01 -6.98
CA SER A 38 -12.45 -3.87 -7.04
C SER A 38 -12.93 -2.84 -8.05
N LYS A 39 -12.44 -1.62 -7.90
CA LYS A 39 -12.68 -0.49 -8.80
C LYS A 39 -11.34 0.09 -9.23
N ILE A 40 -11.30 0.69 -10.40
CA ILE A 40 -10.17 1.54 -10.78
C ILE A 40 -10.45 2.94 -10.27
N ARG A 41 -9.49 3.50 -9.55
CA ARG A 41 -9.49 4.90 -9.13
C ARG A 41 -8.30 5.62 -9.73
N LYS A 42 -8.59 6.74 -10.38
CA LYS A 42 -7.60 7.62 -11.00
C LYS A 42 -7.51 8.92 -10.21
N TYR A 43 -6.29 9.30 -9.87
CA TYR A 43 -5.97 10.50 -9.12
C TYR A 43 -5.08 11.40 -9.97
N GLN A 44 -5.35 12.70 -9.94
CA GLN A 44 -4.45 13.70 -10.51
C GLN A 44 -3.30 14.02 -9.54
N ALA A 45 -2.26 14.65 -10.03
CA ALA A 45 -1.18 15.16 -9.18
C ALA A 45 -1.73 15.97 -8.01
N ASN A 46 -1.16 15.79 -6.82
CA ASN A 46 -1.56 16.41 -5.55
C ASN A 46 -2.90 15.94 -4.95
N GLU A 47 -3.66 15.04 -5.60
CA GLU A 47 -4.83 14.44 -4.96
C GLU A 47 -4.42 13.39 -3.91
N PHE A 48 -5.17 13.34 -2.81
CA PHE A 48 -4.95 12.33 -1.77
C PHE A 48 -5.64 11.02 -2.14
N ILE A 49 -4.88 9.94 -2.09
CA ILE A 49 -5.36 8.55 -2.17
C ILE A 49 -5.86 8.11 -0.80
N LEU A 50 -5.09 8.43 0.25
CA LEU A 50 -5.40 8.21 1.66
C LEU A 50 -5.06 9.46 2.46
N ARG A 51 -5.84 9.74 3.52
CA ARG A 51 -5.53 10.81 4.48
C ARG A 51 -5.33 10.23 5.87
N GLU A 52 -4.25 10.62 6.53
CA GLU A 52 -3.98 10.28 7.94
C GLU A 52 -5.18 10.66 8.81
N GLY A 53 -5.53 9.80 9.75
CA GLY A 53 -6.69 9.98 10.65
C GLY A 53 -8.06 9.68 10.05
N GLN A 54 -8.20 9.49 8.73
CA GLN A 54 -9.45 9.12 8.10
C GLN A 54 -9.81 7.67 8.43
N GLN A 55 -11.10 7.37 8.59
CA GLN A 55 -11.60 6.01 8.78
C GLN A 55 -12.27 5.51 7.50
N ASP A 56 -11.65 4.54 6.88
CA ASP A 56 -12.19 3.76 5.78
C ASP A 56 -11.45 2.41 5.70
N ALA A 57 -11.95 1.48 4.89
CA ALA A 57 -11.35 0.16 4.73
C ALA A 57 -10.86 -0.12 3.30
N TRP A 58 -10.62 0.92 2.51
CA TRP A 58 -10.12 0.77 1.16
C TRP A 58 -8.64 0.39 1.17
N ILE A 59 -8.31 -0.64 0.41
CA ILE A 59 -6.95 -1.07 0.09
C ILE A 59 -6.71 -0.73 -1.37
N TYR A 60 -5.52 -0.24 -1.67
CA TYR A 60 -5.13 0.18 -3.01
C TYR A 60 -3.91 -0.58 -3.47
N PHE A 61 -3.92 -1.01 -4.72
CA PHE A 61 -2.75 -1.55 -5.42
C PHE A 61 -2.37 -0.57 -6.53
N LEU A 62 -1.14 -0.12 -6.52
CA LEU A 62 -0.63 0.79 -7.55
C LEU A 62 -0.58 0.06 -8.90
N VAL A 63 -1.30 0.57 -9.89
CA VAL A 63 -1.27 0.07 -11.27
C VAL A 63 -0.33 0.91 -12.12
N TYR A 64 -0.37 2.23 -11.94
CA TYR A 64 0.44 3.20 -12.67
C TYR A 64 0.62 4.47 -11.83
N GLY A 65 1.72 5.18 -12.06
CA GLY A 65 1.97 6.47 -11.44
C GLY A 65 2.91 6.40 -10.25
N GLU A 66 2.86 7.43 -9.42
CA GLU A 66 3.74 7.62 -8.27
C GLU A 66 3.01 8.37 -7.16
N ALA A 67 3.23 7.97 -5.91
CA ALA A 67 2.64 8.62 -4.74
C ALA A 67 3.65 8.77 -3.60
N ALA A 68 3.49 9.82 -2.81
CA ALA A 68 4.25 10.05 -1.59
C ALA A 68 3.47 9.56 -0.36
N VAL A 69 4.11 8.81 0.50
CA VAL A 69 3.62 8.45 1.84
C VAL A 69 4.19 9.43 2.84
N SER A 70 3.32 10.04 3.65
CA SER A 70 3.72 10.99 4.69
C SER A 70 2.97 10.73 5.99
N LYS A 71 3.61 11.04 7.12
CA LYS A 71 3.02 10.97 8.47
C LYS A 71 3.41 12.22 9.24
N ALA A 72 2.44 12.84 9.88
CA ALA A 72 2.65 14.10 10.62
C ALA A 72 3.39 15.16 9.78
N GLY A 73 3.08 15.25 8.49
CA GLY A 73 3.72 16.17 7.55
C GLY A 73 5.12 15.74 7.06
N LEU A 74 5.74 14.71 7.62
CA LEU A 74 7.04 14.20 7.18
C LEU A 74 6.86 13.16 6.08
N ARG A 75 7.55 13.37 4.95
CA ARG A 75 7.60 12.38 3.86
C ARG A 75 8.44 11.18 4.31
N LEU A 76 7.84 10.01 4.31
CA LEU A 76 8.48 8.76 4.73
C LEU A 76 9.10 8.03 3.53
N ARG A 77 8.34 7.87 2.44
CA ARG A 77 8.78 7.14 1.25
C ARG A 77 7.97 7.51 0.02
N THR A 78 8.43 7.05 -1.11
CA THR A 78 7.72 7.10 -2.39
C THR A 78 7.26 5.69 -2.75
N VAL A 79 6.07 5.61 -3.34
CA VAL A 79 5.44 4.40 -3.89
C VAL A 79 5.41 4.56 -5.40
N ASN A 80 6.10 3.71 -6.14
CA ASN A 80 6.19 3.77 -7.60
C ASN A 80 6.29 2.38 -8.27
N ARG A 81 6.31 1.31 -7.50
CA ARG A 81 6.33 -0.06 -8.05
C ARG A 81 4.91 -0.55 -8.30
N ARG A 82 4.64 -1.09 -9.48
CA ARG A 82 3.36 -1.74 -9.79
C ARG A 82 3.08 -2.89 -8.82
N GLY A 83 1.84 -2.98 -8.35
CA GLY A 83 1.41 -3.97 -7.36
C GLY A 83 1.72 -3.59 -5.92
N GLU A 84 2.41 -2.47 -5.70
CA GLU A 84 2.65 -1.99 -4.34
C GLU A 84 1.33 -1.63 -3.67
N MET A 85 1.13 -2.18 -2.46
CA MET A 85 -0.11 -2.02 -1.70
C MET A 85 -0.04 -0.83 -0.75
N LEU A 86 -1.18 -0.16 -0.60
CA LEU A 86 -1.38 0.97 0.27
C LEU A 86 -2.65 0.77 1.10
N GLY A 87 -2.60 1.12 2.37
CA GLY A 87 -3.75 1.05 3.27
C GLY A 87 -4.09 -0.37 3.75
N GLU A 88 -3.14 -1.31 3.65
CA GLU A 88 -3.29 -2.72 4.02
C GLU A 88 -3.70 -2.94 5.48
N MET A 89 -3.29 -2.07 6.38
CA MET A 89 -3.60 -2.19 7.81
C MET A 89 -5.11 -2.17 8.06
N ALA A 90 -5.87 -1.46 7.23
CA ALA A 90 -7.34 -1.41 7.33
C ALA A 90 -8.05 -2.76 7.06
N ALA A 91 -7.34 -3.76 6.52
CA ALA A 91 -7.86 -5.13 6.42
C ALA A 91 -7.83 -5.89 7.74
N LEU A 92 -6.98 -5.48 8.67
CA LEU A 92 -6.70 -6.18 9.92
C LEU A 92 -7.19 -5.39 11.14
N ASP A 93 -7.13 -4.07 11.06
CA ASP A 93 -7.42 -3.17 12.16
C ASP A 93 -8.32 -2.02 11.68
N PRO A 94 -9.51 -1.80 12.32
CA PRO A 94 -10.39 -0.70 12.00
C PRO A 94 -9.88 0.67 12.50
N ALA A 95 -8.64 0.76 12.97
CA ALA A 95 -8.02 2.01 13.40
C ALA A 95 -7.97 3.07 12.27
N PRO A 96 -7.93 4.37 12.61
CA PRO A 96 -7.75 5.43 11.63
C PRO A 96 -6.47 5.24 10.82
N ARG A 97 -6.44 5.77 9.59
CA ARG A 97 -5.27 5.71 8.70
C ARG A 97 -4.02 6.23 9.39
N SER A 98 -2.97 5.43 9.42
CA SER A 98 -1.70 5.73 10.09
C SER A 98 -0.83 6.75 9.36
N ALA A 99 -1.11 7.01 8.07
CA ALA A 99 -0.35 7.91 7.20
C ALA A 99 -1.22 8.43 6.06
N SER A 100 -0.80 9.56 5.47
CA SER A 100 -1.36 10.09 4.23
C SER A 100 -0.61 9.53 3.02
N VAL A 101 -1.33 9.35 1.91
CA VAL A 101 -0.77 9.00 0.60
C VAL A 101 -1.30 10.00 -0.41
N GLN A 102 -0.40 10.72 -1.09
CA GLN A 102 -0.71 11.75 -2.06
C GLN A 102 -0.08 11.42 -3.41
N ALA A 103 -0.86 11.50 -4.48
CA ALA A 103 -0.37 11.30 -5.83
C ALA A 103 0.63 12.40 -6.21
N LEU A 104 1.79 12.03 -6.74
CA LEU A 104 2.81 12.97 -7.23
C LEU A 104 2.61 13.32 -8.70
N GLN A 105 1.95 12.47 -9.43
CA GLN A 105 1.56 12.61 -10.82
C GLN A 105 0.21 11.92 -11.04
N GLU A 106 -0.26 11.85 -12.27
CA GLU A 106 -1.42 11.01 -12.57
C GLU A 106 -1.16 9.59 -12.09
N THR A 107 -2.02 9.10 -11.17
CA THR A 107 -1.84 7.82 -10.50
C THR A 107 -3.11 6.99 -10.61
N VAL A 108 -2.97 5.75 -10.99
CA VAL A 108 -4.06 4.78 -11.14
C VAL A 108 -3.89 3.65 -10.15
N CYS A 109 -4.92 3.39 -9.38
CA CYS A 109 -4.94 2.32 -8.39
C CYS A 109 -6.13 1.37 -8.64
N LEU A 110 -5.90 0.09 -8.39
CA LEU A 110 -6.97 -0.87 -8.14
C LEU A 110 -7.38 -0.72 -6.67
N ALA A 111 -8.62 -0.39 -6.40
CA ALA A 111 -9.18 -0.15 -5.06
C ALA A 111 -10.15 -1.27 -4.67
N THR A 112 -9.94 -1.86 -3.50
CA THR A 112 -10.77 -2.95 -2.95
C THR A 112 -11.21 -2.59 -1.53
N ASP A 113 -12.50 -2.72 -1.22
CA ASP A 113 -13.00 -2.54 0.16
C ASP A 113 -12.78 -3.84 0.96
N ALA A 114 -11.89 -3.79 1.97
CA ALA A 114 -11.58 -4.95 2.82
C ALA A 114 -12.80 -5.46 3.60
N ARG A 115 -13.76 -4.60 3.94
CA ARG A 115 -15.00 -5.00 4.66
C ARG A 115 -15.90 -5.94 3.86
N LEU A 116 -15.64 -6.09 2.55
CA LEU A 116 -16.38 -7.06 1.75
C LEU A 116 -16.22 -8.50 2.27
N VAL A 117 -15.08 -8.83 2.91
CA VAL A 117 -14.89 -10.15 3.55
C VAL A 117 -15.99 -10.44 4.57
N GLU A 118 -16.43 -9.44 5.32
CA GLU A 118 -17.47 -9.59 6.35
C GLU A 118 -18.87 -9.75 5.75
N ARG A 119 -19.09 -9.16 4.56
CA ARG A 119 -20.39 -9.16 3.88
C ARG A 119 -20.61 -10.36 2.97
N LEU A 120 -19.56 -11.04 2.59
CA LEU A 120 -19.62 -12.24 1.75
C LEU A 120 -19.94 -13.47 2.59
N THR A 121 -20.52 -14.48 1.94
CA THR A 121 -20.86 -15.77 2.55
C THR A 121 -20.33 -16.93 1.70
N GLY A 122 -20.28 -18.13 2.29
CA GLY A 122 -19.91 -19.36 1.58
C GLY A 122 -18.53 -19.32 0.95
N SER A 123 -18.42 -19.93 -0.23
CA SER A 123 -17.17 -20.05 -0.99
C SER A 123 -16.56 -18.72 -1.39
N ASP A 124 -17.39 -17.73 -1.68
CA ASP A 124 -16.93 -16.38 -2.10
C ASP A 124 -16.20 -15.67 -0.97
N ARG A 125 -16.67 -15.80 0.27
CA ARG A 125 -16.01 -15.26 1.46
C ARG A 125 -14.65 -15.91 1.64
N MET A 126 -14.59 -17.23 1.52
CA MET A 126 -13.34 -17.99 1.68
C MET A 126 -12.32 -17.60 0.60
N ALA A 127 -12.74 -17.58 -0.67
CA ALA A 127 -11.84 -17.24 -1.79
C ALA A 127 -11.32 -15.81 -1.69
N PHE A 128 -12.22 -14.83 -1.49
CA PHE A 128 -11.83 -13.43 -1.38
C PHE A 128 -10.98 -13.16 -0.14
N GLY A 129 -11.36 -13.71 1.02
CA GLY A 129 -10.61 -13.59 2.26
C GLY A 129 -9.22 -14.20 2.15
N TYR A 130 -9.09 -15.39 1.55
CA TYR A 130 -7.81 -16.03 1.31
C TYR A 130 -6.86 -15.15 0.50
N VAL A 131 -7.33 -14.62 -0.64
CA VAL A 131 -6.50 -13.75 -1.49
C VAL A 131 -6.09 -12.49 -0.73
N LEU A 132 -7.06 -11.82 -0.10
CA LEU A 132 -6.81 -10.56 0.58
C LEU A 132 -5.83 -10.71 1.74
N TYR A 133 -6.10 -11.63 2.67
CA TYR A 133 -5.25 -11.81 3.86
C TYR A 133 -3.86 -12.36 3.51
N ARG A 134 -3.76 -13.22 2.50
CA ARG A 134 -2.47 -13.70 2.03
C ARG A 134 -1.63 -12.55 1.43
N LEU A 135 -2.22 -11.68 0.59
CA LEU A 135 -1.54 -10.50 0.06
C LEU A 135 -1.06 -9.57 1.18
N VAL A 136 -1.95 -9.27 2.13
CA VAL A 136 -1.61 -8.43 3.28
C VAL A 136 -0.45 -9.04 4.08
N ALA A 137 -0.50 -10.34 4.39
CA ALA A 137 0.53 -11.02 5.16
C ALA A 137 1.89 -11.01 4.45
N GLU A 138 1.93 -11.32 3.15
CA GLU A 138 3.17 -11.31 2.35
C GLU A 138 3.81 -9.91 2.33
N ILE A 139 3.00 -8.87 2.12
CA ILE A 139 3.48 -7.48 2.06
C ILE A 139 3.94 -6.97 3.42
N LEU A 140 3.20 -7.26 4.49
CA LEU A 140 3.62 -6.86 5.84
C LEU A 140 4.90 -7.58 6.26
N ALA A 141 5.08 -8.84 5.90
CA ALA A 141 6.30 -9.58 6.15
C ALA A 141 7.50 -8.99 5.39
N GLU A 142 7.32 -8.56 4.14
CA GLU A 142 8.36 -7.87 3.36
C GLU A 142 8.72 -6.53 3.99
N ARG A 143 7.73 -5.70 4.30
CA ARG A 143 7.96 -4.38 4.95
C ARG A 143 8.65 -4.50 6.30
N LEU A 144 8.28 -5.50 7.08
CA LEU A 144 8.94 -5.75 8.37
C LEU A 144 10.41 -6.08 8.17
N ARG A 145 10.76 -6.91 7.18
CA ARG A 145 12.15 -7.22 6.84
C ARG A 145 12.92 -5.97 6.40
N GLU A 146 12.35 -5.17 5.50
CA GLU A 146 12.96 -3.93 5.02
C GLU A 146 13.20 -2.95 6.18
N THR A 147 12.19 -2.68 7.00
CA THR A 147 12.28 -1.77 8.15
C THR A 147 13.30 -2.27 9.18
N THR A 148 13.36 -3.57 9.42
CA THR A 148 14.34 -4.17 10.34
C THR A 148 15.77 -3.97 9.81
N GLN A 149 16.00 -4.16 8.51
CA GLN A 149 17.30 -3.92 7.89
C GLN A 149 17.72 -2.45 7.96
N GLU A 150 16.81 -1.53 7.65
CA GLU A 150 17.07 -0.09 7.79
C GLU A 150 17.42 0.30 9.24
N LEU A 151 16.71 -0.25 10.22
CA LEU A 151 16.98 -0.02 11.63
C LEU A 151 18.39 -0.50 12.03
N ILE A 152 18.78 -1.70 11.57
CA ILE A 152 20.12 -2.25 11.84
C ILE A 152 21.19 -1.34 11.22
N LEU A 153 21.01 -0.89 9.98
CA LEU A 153 21.95 0.01 9.31
C LEU A 153 22.10 1.34 10.04
N LEU A 154 20.99 1.93 10.50
CA LEU A 154 20.99 3.17 11.27
C LEU A 154 21.72 3.01 12.63
N GLN A 155 21.47 1.91 13.33
CA GLN A 155 22.14 1.60 14.59
C GLN A 155 23.64 1.39 14.41
N THR A 156 24.04 0.67 13.34
CA THR A 156 25.45 0.44 13.02
C THR A 156 26.16 1.76 12.69
N ARG A 157 25.52 2.61 11.88
CA ARG A 157 26.06 3.94 11.54
C ARG A 157 26.23 4.85 12.77
N ASN A 158 25.30 4.79 13.71
CA ASN A 158 25.40 5.55 14.96
C ASN A 158 26.53 5.02 15.86
N ARG A 159 26.78 3.71 15.86
CA ARG A 159 27.91 3.11 16.62
C ARG A 159 29.27 3.44 16.02
N LEU A 160 29.36 3.59 14.69
CA LEU A 160 30.60 3.92 13.98
C LEU A 160 30.94 5.42 13.99
N ASN A 161 30.09 6.27 14.57
CA ASN A 161 30.36 7.69 14.74
C ASN A 161 30.40 8.07 16.25
N PRO A 162 31.46 7.64 16.99
CA PRO A 162 31.60 7.92 18.42
C PRO A 162 31.89 9.39 18.74
N PHE A 163 32.09 10.25 17.73
CA PHE A 163 32.51 11.64 17.89
C PHE A 163 31.39 12.67 17.64
N ARG A 164 30.12 12.25 17.57
CA ARG A 164 28.98 13.17 17.32
C ARG A 164 28.81 14.26 18.40
N TRP A 165 29.39 14.07 19.58
CA TRP A 165 29.38 15.05 20.69
C TRP A 165 30.59 16.00 20.69
N LEU A 166 31.53 15.84 19.78
CA LEU A 166 32.68 16.73 19.59
C LEU A 166 32.43 17.81 18.51
N THR A 167 31.19 18.27 18.30
CA THR A 167 31.01 19.52 17.56
C THR A 167 31.50 20.69 18.48
N PRO A 168 32.45 21.51 18.01
CA PRO A 168 32.91 22.63 18.81
C PRO A 168 31.74 23.58 19.05
N PHE A 169 31.55 23.94 20.30
CA PHE A 169 30.72 25.09 20.68
C PHE A 169 31.15 26.28 19.84
N GLY A 170 30.23 26.84 19.06
CA GLY A 170 30.46 28.01 18.24
C GLY A 170 31.07 29.13 19.08
N SER A 171 32.23 29.61 18.68
CA SER A 171 32.78 30.88 19.13
C SER A 171 31.78 32.00 18.88
N ARG A 172 31.15 32.50 19.93
CA ARG A 172 30.54 33.84 19.91
C ARG A 172 31.69 34.86 19.84
N SER A 173 31.73 35.62 18.82
CA SER A 173 32.34 36.95 18.77
C SER A 173 31.34 37.89 18.11
#